data_83ca9de2b71800b64a76763256ea80b9
#
_entry.id   83ca9de2b71800b64a76763256ea80b9
#
_cell.length_a   1.000
_cell.length_b   1.000
_cell.length_c   1.000
_cell.angle_alpha   90.00
_cell.angle_beta   90.00
_cell.angle_gamma   90.00
#
_symmetry.space_group_name_H-M   'P 1'
#
loop_
_entity.id
_entity.type
_entity.pdbx_description
1 polymer ?
#
loop_
_entity_poly.entity_id
_entity_poly.type
_entity_poly.pdbx_seq_one_letter_code
_entity_poly.pdbx_strand_id
1 'polypeptide(L)'
;AKKARSAADTAAKLSGSASKAGLSALGTASDLGGLVAEASRNTLAINPLIGLNKRDVASAAGSLLKAVASTPRRASTHLGRYVKELGQVVKGKSELVPDPKDRRFADPAWKSNALYARLMQSYLATQKELSLFIDQSALNKLEKGRAHFFASLITDALAPSNWLFGNPAAVRKIVDTGGDNLVKGLKNLIHDARHNHMLPSMVDATPFKVGETIATSPGQVVLRHEMFELLQFAPTTPQVHARPLVMSPPQVNKYYAI
;
A
#
# COMPACT_ATOMS: atom_id res chain seq x y z
N ALA A 1 -27.15 24.94 -9.06
CA ALA A 1 -26.08 25.20 -10.05
C ALA A 1 -25.03 26.23 -9.56
N LYS A 2 -25.46 27.35 -8.94
CA LYS A 2 -24.57 28.43 -8.44
C LYS A 2 -23.66 27.99 -7.26
N LYS A 3 -24.18 27.16 -6.31
CA LYS A 3 -23.42 26.62 -5.18
C LYS A 3 -22.35 25.60 -5.60
N ALA A 4 -22.62 24.80 -6.64
CA ALA A 4 -21.66 23.80 -7.13
C ALA A 4 -20.48 24.45 -7.89
N ARG A 5 -20.71 25.53 -8.63
CA ARG A 5 -19.63 26.31 -9.28
C ARG A 5 -18.73 27.02 -8.27
N SER A 6 -19.30 27.61 -7.22
CA SER A 6 -18.52 28.24 -6.14
C SER A 6 -17.62 27.25 -5.39
N ALA A 7 -18.09 26.02 -5.16
CA ALA A 7 -17.28 24.97 -4.53
C ALA A 7 -16.13 24.48 -5.43
N ALA A 8 -16.36 24.37 -6.74
CA ALA A 8 -15.33 23.97 -7.70
C ALA A 8 -14.25 25.05 -7.87
N ASP A 9 -14.61 26.33 -7.91
CA ASP A 9 -13.66 27.44 -7.99
C ASP A 9 -12.84 27.59 -6.69
N THR A 10 -13.46 27.34 -5.55
CA THR A 10 -12.77 27.35 -4.25
C THR A 10 -11.81 26.17 -4.14
N ALA A 11 -12.20 24.98 -4.58
CA ALA A 11 -11.34 23.79 -4.61
C ALA A 11 -10.15 23.98 -5.57
N ALA A 12 -10.36 24.58 -6.74
CA ALA A 12 -9.29 24.87 -7.69
C ALA A 12 -8.29 25.92 -7.16
N LYS A 13 -8.78 26.96 -6.46
CA LYS A 13 -7.90 27.97 -5.82
C LYS A 13 -7.14 27.39 -4.62
N LEU A 14 -7.74 26.55 -3.79
CA LEU A 14 -7.09 25.88 -2.67
C LEU A 14 -6.07 24.84 -3.14
N SER A 15 -6.35 24.09 -4.21
CA SER A 15 -5.40 23.13 -4.77
C SER A 15 -4.18 23.85 -5.41
N GLY A 16 -4.38 24.97 -6.06
CA GLY A 16 -3.29 25.76 -6.67
C GLY A 16 -2.36 26.44 -5.65
N SER A 17 -2.90 26.93 -4.53
CA SER A 17 -2.07 27.57 -3.48
C SER A 17 -1.43 26.54 -2.55
N ALA A 18 -2.14 25.45 -2.20
CA ALA A 18 -1.59 24.37 -1.39
C ALA A 18 -0.49 23.58 -2.12
N SER A 19 -0.60 23.40 -3.46
CA SER A 19 0.43 22.72 -4.24
C SER A 19 1.73 23.53 -4.33
N LYS A 20 1.65 24.85 -4.51
CA LYS A 20 2.86 25.71 -4.55
C LYS A 20 3.56 25.84 -3.20
N ALA A 21 2.83 26.02 -2.12
CA ALA A 21 3.40 26.09 -0.78
C ALA A 21 3.94 24.73 -0.28
N GLY A 22 3.27 23.63 -0.64
CA GLY A 22 3.71 22.28 -0.31
C GLY A 22 4.95 21.84 -1.08
N LEU A 23 5.01 22.14 -2.38
CA LEU A 23 6.18 21.81 -3.23
C LEU A 23 7.43 22.61 -2.83
N SER A 24 7.29 23.87 -2.44
CA SER A 24 8.42 24.65 -1.92
C SER A 24 8.91 24.18 -0.54
N ALA A 25 8.04 23.55 0.26
CA ALA A 25 8.39 23.02 1.57
C ALA A 25 9.06 21.63 1.50
N LEU A 26 8.92 20.89 0.37
CA LEU A 26 9.54 19.58 0.15
C LEU A 26 10.95 19.65 -0.47
N GLY A 27 11.47 20.84 -0.76
CA GLY A 27 12.78 20.99 -1.37
C GLY A 27 12.79 20.79 -2.89
N THR A 28 13.94 20.48 -3.43
CA THR A 28 14.12 20.27 -4.89
C THR A 28 13.60 18.90 -5.35
N ALA A 29 13.41 18.72 -6.67
CA ALA A 29 13.01 17.43 -7.24
C ALA A 29 13.99 16.28 -6.89
N SER A 30 15.28 16.61 -6.67
CA SER A 30 16.30 15.67 -6.20
C SER A 30 16.03 15.18 -4.77
N ASP A 31 15.53 16.07 -3.89
CA ASP A 31 15.21 15.73 -2.51
C ASP A 31 13.99 14.80 -2.45
N LEU A 32 12.97 15.04 -3.28
CA LEU A 32 11.82 14.15 -3.44
C LEU A 32 12.23 12.78 -3.95
N GLY A 33 13.13 12.71 -4.92
CA GLY A 33 13.68 11.45 -5.43
C GLY A 33 14.42 10.67 -4.34
N GLY A 34 15.21 11.35 -3.51
CA GLY A 34 15.89 10.77 -2.35
C GLY A 34 14.91 10.22 -1.31
N LEU A 35 13.89 10.99 -0.94
CA LEU A 35 12.87 10.58 0.04
C LEU A 35 12.03 9.40 -0.47
N VAL A 36 11.64 9.38 -1.75
CA VAL A 36 10.93 8.25 -2.35
C VAL A 36 11.80 6.99 -2.38
N ALA A 37 13.10 7.12 -2.69
CA ALA A 37 14.04 6.01 -2.67
C ALA A 37 14.27 5.48 -1.25
N GLU A 38 14.30 6.35 -0.24
CA GLU A 38 14.40 5.98 1.16
C GLU A 38 13.13 5.30 1.67
N ALA A 39 11.96 5.84 1.35
CA ALA A 39 10.67 5.21 1.66
C ALA A 39 10.55 3.83 1.03
N SER A 40 10.98 3.69 -0.23
CA SER A 40 11.00 2.41 -0.94
C SER A 40 11.92 1.40 -0.25
N ARG A 41 13.13 1.83 0.16
CA ARG A 41 14.05 0.97 0.91
C ARG A 41 13.46 0.53 2.25
N ASN A 42 12.88 1.45 2.99
CA ASN A 42 12.30 1.18 4.31
C ASN A 42 11.08 0.27 4.21
N THR A 43 10.23 0.48 3.23
CA THR A 43 9.03 -0.35 3.00
C THR A 43 9.40 -1.78 2.57
N LEU A 44 10.42 -1.92 1.73
CA LEU A 44 10.91 -3.23 1.27
C LEU A 44 11.79 -3.93 2.32
N ALA A 45 12.44 -3.18 3.22
CA ALA A 45 13.29 -3.73 4.28
C ALA A 45 12.51 -4.19 5.52
N ILE A 46 11.29 -3.68 5.74
CA ILE A 46 10.49 -3.99 6.95
C ILE A 46 10.03 -5.45 6.99
N ASN A 47 10.01 -6.15 5.87
CA ASN A 47 9.63 -7.57 5.87
C ASN A 47 10.68 -8.45 5.20
N PRO A 48 11.74 -8.84 5.91
CA PRO A 48 12.77 -9.75 5.41
C PRO A 48 12.20 -11.15 5.06
N LEU A 49 11.00 -11.51 5.55
CA LEU A 49 10.30 -12.75 5.20
C LEU A 49 9.64 -12.70 3.83
N ILE A 50 9.25 -11.53 3.35
CA ILE A 50 8.74 -11.35 1.98
C ILE A 50 9.88 -11.10 0.98
N GLY A 51 11.07 -10.75 1.47
CA GLY A 51 12.36 -10.79 0.78
C GLY A 51 12.34 -10.47 -0.71
N LEU A 52 11.57 -9.43 -1.14
CA LEU A 52 11.63 -8.94 -2.50
C LEU A 52 12.97 -8.25 -2.72
N ASN A 53 13.97 -9.01 -3.10
CA ASN A 53 15.23 -8.41 -3.49
C ASN A 53 15.16 -7.93 -4.96
N LYS A 54 16.04 -7.01 -5.32
CA LYS A 54 16.11 -6.46 -6.68
C LYS A 54 16.26 -7.55 -7.76
N ARG A 55 16.88 -8.68 -7.43
CA ARG A 55 17.08 -9.80 -8.35
C ARG A 55 15.77 -10.53 -8.64
N ASP A 56 14.90 -10.69 -7.63
CA ASP A 56 13.59 -11.36 -7.81
C ASP A 56 12.68 -10.52 -8.67
N VAL A 57 12.64 -9.20 -8.45
CA VAL A 57 11.90 -8.25 -9.29
C VAL A 57 12.43 -8.27 -10.72
N ALA A 58 13.75 -8.21 -10.91
CA ALA A 58 14.37 -8.26 -12.23
C ALA A 58 14.13 -9.62 -12.93
N SER A 59 14.18 -10.72 -12.20
CA SER A 59 13.87 -12.05 -12.72
C SER A 59 12.41 -12.18 -13.15
N ALA A 60 11.47 -11.66 -12.36
CA ALA A 60 10.06 -11.68 -12.69
C ALA A 60 9.73 -10.78 -13.90
N ALA A 61 10.31 -9.58 -13.96
CA ALA A 61 10.20 -8.71 -15.13
C ALA A 61 10.81 -9.37 -16.38
N GLY A 62 11.98 -10.00 -16.23
CA GLY A 62 12.63 -10.76 -17.30
C GLY A 62 11.76 -11.90 -17.82
N SER A 63 11.04 -12.60 -16.94
CA SER A 63 10.10 -13.66 -17.34
C SER A 63 8.95 -13.13 -18.21
N LEU A 64 8.39 -11.96 -17.88
CA LEU A 64 7.37 -11.31 -18.72
C LEU A 64 7.92 -10.90 -20.09
N LEU A 65 9.10 -10.27 -20.11
CA LEU A 65 9.75 -9.89 -21.38
C LEU A 65 10.06 -11.11 -22.24
N LYS A 66 10.55 -12.18 -21.63
CA LYS A 66 10.78 -13.47 -22.32
C LYS A 66 9.48 -14.04 -22.89
N ALA A 67 8.36 -13.96 -22.14
CA ALA A 67 7.07 -14.40 -22.63
C ALA A 67 6.62 -13.64 -23.89
N VAL A 68 6.76 -12.31 -23.89
CA VAL A 68 6.45 -11.47 -25.05
C VAL A 68 7.34 -11.82 -26.23
N ALA A 69 8.66 -11.90 -26.01
CA ALA A 69 9.64 -12.16 -27.06
C ALA A 69 9.50 -13.58 -27.67
N SER A 70 9.18 -14.58 -26.84
CA SER A 70 9.06 -15.98 -27.29
C SER A 70 7.71 -16.30 -27.97
N THR A 71 6.69 -15.46 -27.78
CA THR A 71 5.34 -15.71 -28.31
C THR A 71 4.70 -14.46 -28.94
N PRO A 72 5.33 -13.80 -29.92
CA PRO A 72 4.87 -12.49 -30.43
C PRO A 72 3.46 -12.55 -31.04
N ARG A 73 3.10 -13.66 -31.73
CA ARG A 73 1.73 -13.84 -32.26
C ARG A 73 0.67 -13.93 -31.18
N ARG A 74 0.98 -14.58 -30.04
CA ARG A 74 0.07 -14.62 -28.90
C ARG A 74 -0.03 -13.25 -28.23
N ALA A 75 1.08 -12.56 -28.05
CA ALA A 75 1.10 -11.20 -27.52
C ALA A 75 0.22 -10.26 -28.36
N SER A 76 0.33 -10.29 -29.69
CA SER A 76 -0.53 -9.49 -30.56
C SER A 76 -2.02 -9.89 -30.50
N THR A 77 -2.32 -11.18 -30.33
CA THR A 77 -3.71 -11.65 -30.15
C THR A 77 -4.31 -11.15 -28.84
N HIS A 78 -3.56 -11.21 -27.73
CA HIS A 78 -4.01 -10.68 -26.45
C HIS A 78 -4.16 -9.17 -26.48
N LEU A 79 -3.25 -8.46 -27.11
CA LEU A 79 -3.36 -7.02 -27.33
C LEU A 79 -4.63 -6.67 -28.12
N GLY A 80 -4.93 -7.42 -29.19
CA GLY A 80 -6.14 -7.25 -29.99
C GLY A 80 -7.42 -7.47 -29.16
N ARG A 81 -7.45 -8.50 -28.31
CA ARG A 81 -8.56 -8.75 -27.37
C ARG A 81 -8.71 -7.61 -26.36
N TYR A 82 -7.61 -7.16 -25.79
CA TYR A 82 -7.58 -6.05 -24.85
C TYR A 82 -8.14 -4.77 -25.49
N VAL A 83 -7.67 -4.40 -26.68
CA VAL A 83 -8.14 -3.21 -27.40
C VAL A 83 -9.64 -3.34 -27.73
N LYS A 84 -10.10 -4.53 -28.16
CA LYS A 84 -11.51 -4.79 -28.40
C LYS A 84 -12.33 -4.60 -27.10
N GLU A 85 -11.88 -5.14 -25.98
CA GLU A 85 -12.56 -5.01 -24.70
C GLU A 85 -12.59 -3.55 -24.24
N LEU A 86 -11.49 -2.81 -24.37
CA LEU A 86 -11.49 -1.37 -24.10
C LEU A 86 -12.50 -0.61 -24.97
N GLY A 87 -12.65 -1.02 -26.24
CA GLY A 87 -13.69 -0.49 -27.11
C GLY A 87 -15.12 -0.75 -26.58
N GLN A 88 -15.37 -1.91 -25.96
CA GLN A 88 -16.66 -2.21 -25.30
C GLN A 88 -16.84 -1.37 -24.02
N VAL A 89 -15.77 -1.19 -23.24
CA VAL A 89 -15.78 -0.35 -22.04
C VAL A 89 -16.15 1.10 -22.39
N VAL A 90 -15.51 1.67 -23.39
CA VAL A 90 -15.80 3.05 -23.84
C VAL A 90 -17.25 3.20 -24.30
N LYS A 91 -17.76 2.19 -25.02
CA LYS A 91 -19.18 2.15 -25.46
C LYS A 91 -20.17 1.85 -24.33
N GLY A 92 -19.70 1.54 -23.12
CA GLY A 92 -20.56 1.12 -22.00
C GLY A 92 -21.20 -0.26 -22.19
N LYS A 93 -20.60 -1.13 -22.99
CA LYS A 93 -21.09 -2.48 -23.32
C LYS A 93 -20.23 -3.60 -22.70
N SER A 94 -19.24 -3.26 -21.91
CA SER A 94 -18.43 -4.26 -21.21
C SER A 94 -19.24 -4.87 -20.06
N GLU A 95 -19.14 -6.20 -19.93
CA GLU A 95 -19.78 -6.98 -18.86
C GLU A 95 -18.81 -7.33 -17.72
N LEU A 96 -17.60 -6.74 -17.73
CA LEU A 96 -16.62 -6.99 -16.70
C LEU A 96 -17.11 -6.44 -15.35
N VAL A 97 -17.11 -7.32 -14.36
CA VAL A 97 -17.45 -7.02 -12.98
C VAL A 97 -16.32 -7.48 -12.06
N PRO A 98 -16.05 -6.77 -10.96
CA PRO A 98 -15.04 -7.19 -10.00
C PRO A 98 -15.51 -8.42 -9.22
N ASP A 99 -14.55 -9.16 -8.64
CA ASP A 99 -14.84 -10.21 -7.66
C ASP A 99 -15.69 -9.60 -6.52
N PRO A 100 -16.79 -10.22 -6.11
CA PRO A 100 -17.60 -9.74 -4.98
C PRO A 100 -16.82 -9.57 -3.67
N LYS A 101 -15.69 -10.27 -3.51
CA LYS A 101 -14.78 -10.16 -2.36
C LYS A 101 -13.78 -9.02 -2.50
N ASP A 102 -13.65 -8.41 -3.66
CA ASP A 102 -12.74 -7.28 -3.89
C ASP A 102 -13.33 -5.98 -3.31
N ARG A 103 -12.93 -5.68 -2.08
CA ARG A 103 -13.41 -4.49 -1.36
C ARG A 103 -12.97 -3.17 -1.99
N ARG A 104 -12.01 -3.17 -2.90
CA ARG A 104 -11.56 -1.95 -3.60
C ARG A 104 -12.69 -1.32 -4.41
N PHE A 105 -13.61 -2.14 -4.90
CA PHE A 105 -14.76 -1.74 -5.72
C PHE A 105 -16.10 -1.85 -4.99
N ALA A 106 -16.10 -1.84 -3.65
CA ALA A 106 -17.31 -1.93 -2.85
C ALA A 106 -18.21 -0.67 -2.91
N ASP A 107 -17.63 0.50 -3.21
CA ASP A 107 -18.41 1.74 -3.30
C ASP A 107 -19.44 1.68 -4.44
N PRO A 108 -20.72 2.02 -4.18
CA PRO A 108 -21.76 2.00 -5.19
C PRO A 108 -21.46 2.83 -6.44
N ALA A 109 -20.67 3.88 -6.32
CA ALA A 109 -20.32 4.75 -7.44
C ALA A 109 -19.54 4.02 -8.55
N TRP A 110 -18.85 2.93 -8.25
CA TRP A 110 -18.21 2.08 -9.25
C TRP A 110 -19.20 1.46 -10.24
N LYS A 111 -20.48 1.35 -9.86
CA LYS A 111 -21.54 0.80 -10.70
C LYS A 111 -22.46 1.91 -11.23
N SER A 112 -22.78 2.91 -10.41
CA SER A 112 -23.77 3.94 -10.74
C SER A 112 -23.21 5.10 -11.54
N ASN A 113 -21.90 5.37 -11.48
CA ASN A 113 -21.26 6.44 -12.22
C ASN A 113 -20.52 5.90 -13.44
N ALA A 114 -20.90 6.35 -14.63
CA ALA A 114 -20.35 5.86 -15.89
C ALA A 114 -18.83 6.02 -16.03
N LEU A 115 -18.24 7.09 -15.47
CA LEU A 115 -16.79 7.30 -15.50
C LEU A 115 -16.07 6.27 -14.64
N TYR A 116 -16.50 6.09 -13.39
CA TYR A 116 -15.92 5.11 -12.49
C TYR A 116 -16.14 3.68 -12.97
N ALA A 117 -17.29 3.36 -13.53
CA ALA A 117 -17.57 2.06 -14.12
C ALA A 117 -16.58 1.73 -15.25
N ARG A 118 -16.33 2.68 -16.16
CA ARG A 118 -15.37 2.52 -17.25
C ARG A 118 -13.93 2.39 -16.73
N LEU A 119 -13.56 3.18 -15.74
CA LEU A 119 -12.24 3.13 -15.12
C LEU A 119 -11.99 1.75 -14.46
N MET A 120 -12.94 1.25 -13.69
CA MET A 120 -12.91 -0.09 -13.10
C MET A 120 -12.83 -1.17 -14.18
N GLN A 121 -13.69 -1.13 -15.20
CA GLN A 121 -13.71 -2.11 -16.27
C GLN A 121 -12.42 -2.13 -17.09
N SER A 122 -11.82 -0.96 -17.37
CA SER A 122 -10.51 -0.87 -18.03
C SER A 122 -9.42 -1.54 -17.20
N TYR A 123 -9.44 -1.35 -15.90
CA TYR A 123 -8.52 -1.99 -14.96
C TYR A 123 -8.70 -3.51 -14.94
N LEU A 124 -9.94 -3.99 -14.85
CA LEU A 124 -10.26 -5.42 -14.86
C LEU A 124 -9.88 -6.07 -16.20
N ALA A 125 -10.08 -5.37 -17.33
CA ALA A 125 -9.64 -5.84 -18.65
C ALA A 125 -8.12 -6.03 -18.68
N THR A 126 -7.36 -5.10 -18.12
CA THR A 126 -5.90 -5.19 -18.03
C THR A 126 -5.46 -6.39 -17.20
N GLN A 127 -6.02 -6.59 -16.01
CA GLN A 127 -5.71 -7.74 -15.16
C GLN A 127 -6.02 -9.06 -15.85
N LYS A 128 -7.22 -9.16 -16.46
CA LYS A 128 -7.69 -10.36 -17.15
C LYS A 128 -6.77 -10.74 -18.31
N GLU A 129 -6.50 -9.82 -19.22
CA GLU A 129 -5.70 -10.13 -20.41
C GLU A 129 -4.23 -10.39 -20.08
N LEU A 130 -3.66 -9.70 -19.09
CA LEU A 130 -2.30 -9.95 -18.62
C LEU A 130 -2.19 -11.34 -17.98
N SER A 131 -3.16 -11.74 -17.15
CA SER A 131 -3.19 -13.07 -16.55
C SER A 131 -3.32 -14.16 -17.61
N LEU A 132 -4.25 -14.01 -18.54
CA LEU A 132 -4.45 -14.98 -19.64
C LEU A 132 -3.21 -15.08 -20.53
N PHE A 133 -2.53 -13.97 -20.81
CA PHE A 133 -1.28 -13.98 -21.57
C PHE A 133 -0.19 -14.78 -20.85
N ILE A 134 -0.01 -14.60 -19.54
CA ILE A 134 0.97 -15.34 -18.75
C ILE A 134 0.63 -16.84 -18.75
N ASP A 135 -0.64 -17.19 -18.52
CA ASP A 135 -1.09 -18.59 -18.51
C ASP A 135 -0.85 -19.31 -19.84
N GLN A 136 -1.08 -18.61 -20.96
CA GLN A 136 -0.91 -19.14 -22.31
C GLN A 136 0.52 -19.00 -22.86
N SER A 137 1.42 -18.38 -22.10
CA SER A 137 2.83 -18.24 -22.50
C SER A 137 3.58 -19.57 -22.45
N ALA A 138 4.71 -19.64 -23.15
CA ALA A 138 5.60 -20.81 -23.15
C ALA A 138 6.51 -20.91 -21.91
N LEU A 139 6.26 -20.10 -20.88
CA LEU A 139 7.00 -20.13 -19.62
C LEU A 139 6.75 -21.44 -18.85
N ASN A 140 7.78 -21.91 -18.13
CA ASN A 140 7.59 -23.03 -17.19
C ASN A 140 6.77 -22.59 -15.95
N LYS A 141 6.37 -23.54 -15.13
CA LYS A 141 5.50 -23.30 -13.96
C LYS A 141 6.07 -22.26 -12.99
N LEU A 142 7.38 -22.29 -12.72
CA LEU A 142 8.06 -21.35 -11.81
C LEU A 142 8.09 -19.94 -12.41
N GLU A 143 8.42 -19.82 -13.68
CA GLU A 143 8.46 -18.55 -14.41
C GLU A 143 7.04 -17.94 -14.49
N LYS A 144 6.00 -18.74 -14.74
CA LYS A 144 4.60 -18.27 -14.68
C LYS A 144 4.23 -17.73 -13.31
N GLY A 145 4.58 -18.45 -12.23
CA GLY A 145 4.33 -17.98 -10.88
C GLY A 145 5.01 -16.63 -10.57
N ARG A 146 6.26 -16.46 -11.00
CA ARG A 146 6.99 -15.18 -10.86
C ARG A 146 6.36 -14.08 -11.71
N ALA A 147 5.97 -14.37 -12.93
CA ALA A 147 5.32 -13.42 -13.82
C ALA A 147 3.96 -12.95 -13.27
N HIS A 148 3.13 -13.88 -12.78
CA HIS A 148 1.87 -13.54 -12.12
C HIS A 148 2.08 -12.68 -10.88
N PHE A 149 3.03 -13.05 -10.03
CA PHE A 149 3.34 -12.28 -8.83
C PHE A 149 3.75 -10.83 -9.18
N PHE A 150 4.65 -10.67 -10.14
CA PHE A 150 5.08 -9.34 -10.58
C PHE A 150 3.95 -8.55 -11.26
N ALA A 151 3.17 -9.22 -12.12
CA ALA A 151 2.01 -8.62 -12.76
C ALA A 151 0.97 -8.15 -11.74
N SER A 152 0.69 -8.96 -10.71
CA SER A 152 -0.23 -8.55 -9.64
C SER A 152 0.29 -7.36 -8.85
N LEU A 153 1.57 -7.32 -8.48
CA LEU A 153 2.16 -6.16 -7.80
C LEU A 153 1.97 -4.86 -8.59
N ILE A 154 2.25 -4.90 -9.91
CA ILE A 154 2.09 -3.71 -10.76
C ILE A 154 0.62 -3.35 -10.91
N THR A 155 -0.23 -4.31 -11.24
CA THR A 155 -1.65 -4.02 -11.45
C THR A 155 -2.30 -3.54 -10.16
N ASP A 156 -1.98 -4.12 -9.01
CA ASP A 156 -2.54 -3.69 -7.73
C ASP A 156 -2.05 -2.29 -7.35
N ALA A 157 -0.78 -1.97 -7.61
CA ALA A 157 -0.26 -0.61 -7.41
C ALA A 157 -0.96 0.43 -8.32
N LEU A 158 -1.29 0.03 -9.56
CA LEU A 158 -1.98 0.87 -10.54
C LEU A 158 -3.51 0.85 -10.40
N ALA A 159 -4.07 0.13 -9.42
CA ALA A 159 -5.50 0.09 -9.22
C ALA A 159 -6.10 1.50 -9.09
N PRO A 160 -7.19 1.81 -9.78
CA PRO A 160 -7.78 3.15 -9.76
C PRO A 160 -8.20 3.59 -8.36
N SER A 161 -8.55 2.65 -7.49
CA SER A 161 -8.86 2.90 -6.08
C SER A 161 -7.71 3.47 -5.26
N ASN A 162 -6.47 3.37 -5.74
CA ASN A 162 -5.29 3.92 -5.07
C ASN A 162 -5.03 5.39 -5.43
N TRP A 163 -5.74 5.93 -6.41
CA TRP A 163 -5.55 7.30 -6.88
C TRP A 163 -6.63 8.22 -6.33
N LEU A 164 -6.23 9.41 -5.89
CA LEU A 164 -7.13 10.36 -5.25
C LEU A 164 -8.41 10.61 -6.05
N PHE A 165 -8.28 10.92 -7.34
CA PHE A 165 -9.42 11.20 -8.23
C PHE A 165 -9.99 9.93 -8.87
N GLY A 166 -9.24 8.83 -8.84
CA GLY A 166 -9.70 7.52 -9.29
C GLY A 166 -10.58 6.80 -8.26
N ASN A 167 -10.57 7.23 -7.00
CA ASN A 167 -11.33 6.60 -5.93
C ASN A 167 -12.58 7.43 -5.58
N PRO A 168 -13.80 6.95 -5.87
CA PRO A 168 -15.02 7.68 -5.61
C PRO A 168 -15.25 8.01 -4.12
N ALA A 169 -14.84 7.13 -3.22
CA ALA A 169 -14.93 7.38 -1.78
C ALA A 169 -13.99 8.52 -1.34
N ALA A 170 -12.78 8.58 -1.90
CA ALA A 170 -11.85 9.67 -1.63
C ALA A 170 -12.38 11.02 -2.14
N VAL A 171 -12.91 11.03 -3.37
CA VAL A 171 -13.49 12.25 -3.96
C VAL A 171 -14.70 12.72 -3.14
N ARG A 172 -15.58 11.81 -2.71
CA ARG A 172 -16.68 12.14 -1.82
C ARG A 172 -16.19 12.77 -0.52
N LYS A 173 -15.17 12.16 0.11
CA LYS A 173 -14.59 12.70 1.35
C LYS A 173 -14.02 14.11 1.17
N ILE A 174 -13.43 14.42 0.01
CA ILE A 174 -12.97 15.79 -0.30
C ILE A 174 -14.14 16.75 -0.31
N VAL A 175 -15.24 16.38 -0.98
CA VAL A 175 -16.44 17.23 -1.07
C VAL A 175 -17.07 17.42 0.32
N ASP A 176 -17.25 16.34 1.07
CA ASP A 176 -17.89 16.36 2.40
C ASP A 176 -17.10 17.20 3.41
N THR A 177 -15.78 17.25 3.29
CA THR A 177 -14.91 18.01 4.20
C THR A 177 -14.51 19.39 3.65
N GLY A 178 -15.03 19.79 2.49
CA GLY A 178 -14.61 21.04 1.82
C GLY A 178 -13.12 21.09 1.48
N GLY A 179 -12.47 19.93 1.36
CA GLY A 179 -11.03 19.81 1.09
C GLY A 179 -10.12 19.81 2.33
N ASP A 180 -10.66 19.96 3.54
CA ASP A 180 -9.87 20.01 4.77
C ASP A 180 -9.04 18.73 5.01
N ASN A 181 -9.57 17.57 4.60
CA ASN A 181 -8.85 16.30 4.64
C ASN A 181 -7.57 16.31 3.79
N LEU A 182 -7.54 17.04 2.66
CA LEU A 182 -6.34 17.14 1.82
C LEU A 182 -5.25 17.98 2.50
N VAL A 183 -5.66 19.08 3.14
CA VAL A 183 -4.74 19.94 3.90
C VAL A 183 -4.12 19.16 5.06
N LYS A 184 -4.94 18.41 5.81
CA LYS A 184 -4.47 17.55 6.90
C LYS A 184 -3.55 16.45 6.38
N GLY A 185 -3.94 15.78 5.29
CA GLY A 185 -3.13 14.75 4.66
C GLY A 185 -1.77 15.26 4.19
N LEU A 186 -1.72 16.45 3.58
CA LEU A 186 -0.46 17.07 3.17
C LEU A 186 0.42 17.43 4.38
N LYS A 187 -0.15 17.96 5.47
CA LYS A 187 0.60 18.23 6.70
C LYS A 187 1.20 16.95 7.28
N ASN A 188 0.42 15.87 7.33
CA ASN A 188 0.90 14.57 7.80
C ASN A 188 2.02 14.05 6.91
N LEU A 189 1.86 14.10 5.59
CA LEU A 189 2.90 13.67 4.64
C LEU A 189 4.22 14.44 4.84
N ILE A 190 4.15 15.77 5.02
CA ILE A 190 5.34 16.60 5.29
C ILE A 190 5.96 16.25 6.64
N HIS A 191 5.14 16.00 7.66
CA HIS A 191 5.61 15.57 8.97
C HIS A 191 6.34 14.23 8.88
N ASP A 192 5.72 13.23 8.23
CA ASP A 192 6.29 11.89 8.06
C ASP A 192 7.58 11.92 7.22
N ALA A 193 7.61 12.77 6.18
CA ALA A 193 8.82 12.96 5.39
C ALA A 193 10.01 13.50 6.21
N ARG A 194 9.74 14.38 7.17
CA ARG A 194 10.79 15.04 7.95
C ARG A 194 11.19 14.27 9.21
N HIS A 195 10.26 13.52 9.80
CA HIS A 195 10.46 12.96 11.16
C HIS A 195 10.33 11.44 11.21
N ASN A 196 9.76 10.81 10.16
CA ASN A 196 9.44 9.40 10.18
C ASN A 196 9.85 8.65 8.90
N HIS A 197 10.88 9.15 8.19
CA HIS A 197 11.43 8.49 6.97
C HIS A 197 10.37 8.13 5.92
N MET A 198 9.39 9.01 5.70
CA MET A 198 8.23 8.80 4.79
C MET A 198 7.27 7.67 5.22
N LEU A 199 7.46 7.09 6.39
CA LEU A 199 6.50 6.10 6.92
C LEU A 199 5.38 6.84 7.65
N PRO A 200 4.11 6.46 7.46
CA PRO A 200 3.01 7.04 8.20
C PRO A 200 3.17 6.78 9.71
N SER A 201 2.92 7.79 10.52
CA SER A 201 2.86 7.62 11.97
C SER A 201 1.68 6.71 12.32
N MET A 202 1.97 5.51 12.79
CA MET A 202 0.98 4.47 13.07
C MET A 202 0.38 4.59 14.48
N VAL A 203 1.17 5.17 15.40
CA VAL A 203 0.82 5.28 16.82
C VAL A 203 1.36 6.58 17.38
N ASP A 204 0.70 7.12 18.40
CA ASP A 204 1.27 8.15 19.26
C ASP A 204 2.15 7.47 20.32
N ALA A 205 3.46 7.57 20.17
CA ALA A 205 4.44 6.97 21.08
C ALA A 205 4.79 7.89 22.26
N THR A 206 4.35 9.13 22.27
CA THR A 206 4.74 10.14 23.28
C THR A 206 4.38 9.77 24.72
N PRO A 207 3.23 9.07 25.01
CA PRO A 207 2.91 8.63 26.36
C PRO A 207 3.70 7.42 26.83
N PHE A 208 4.41 6.71 25.92
CA PHE A 208 5.05 5.43 26.21
C PHE A 208 6.56 5.58 26.36
N LYS A 209 7.03 5.64 27.60
CA LYS A 209 8.45 5.77 27.93
C LYS A 209 8.89 4.57 28.75
N VAL A 210 9.89 3.84 28.22
CA VAL A 210 10.44 2.66 28.88
C VAL A 210 11.10 3.04 30.21
N GLY A 211 10.70 2.36 31.28
CA GLY A 211 11.17 2.65 32.65
C GLY A 211 10.40 3.74 33.38
N GLU A 212 9.53 4.51 32.69
CA GLU A 212 8.68 5.54 33.32
C GLU A 212 7.20 5.17 33.29
N THR A 213 6.66 4.87 32.10
CA THR A 213 5.23 4.56 31.92
C THR A 213 4.98 3.12 31.43
N ILE A 214 6.00 2.48 30.86
CA ILE A 214 5.99 1.06 30.48
C ILE A 214 7.27 0.38 30.98
N ALA A 215 7.25 -0.94 31.13
CA ALA A 215 8.34 -1.74 31.70
C ALA A 215 8.74 -1.27 33.12
N THR A 216 7.77 -0.89 33.91
CA THR A 216 7.99 -0.34 35.26
C THR A 216 8.09 -1.40 36.34
N SER A 217 7.76 -2.67 36.04
CA SER A 217 7.86 -3.77 36.98
C SER A 217 9.32 -4.04 37.35
N PRO A 218 9.70 -3.98 38.62
CA PRO A 218 11.07 -4.28 39.05
C PRO A 218 11.39 -5.75 38.77
N GLY A 219 12.60 -6.02 38.28
CA GLY A 219 13.03 -7.36 37.95
C GLY A 219 14.54 -7.45 37.80
N GLN A 220 15.03 -8.67 37.70
CA GLN A 220 16.46 -8.98 37.55
C GLN A 220 16.68 -10.01 36.45
N VAL A 221 17.80 -9.91 35.74
CA VAL A 221 18.26 -10.96 34.83
C VAL A 221 18.82 -12.11 35.64
N VAL A 222 18.14 -13.25 35.65
CA VAL A 222 18.52 -14.43 36.41
C VAL A 222 19.29 -15.46 35.58
N LEU A 223 19.18 -15.38 34.25
CA LEU A 223 19.94 -16.19 33.31
C LEU A 223 20.25 -15.38 32.08
N ARG A 224 21.48 -15.47 31.58
CA ARG A 224 21.91 -14.87 30.32
C ARG A 224 22.45 -15.96 29.40
N HIS A 225 21.92 -16.03 28.21
CA HIS A 225 22.36 -16.86 27.11
C HIS A 225 22.63 -15.98 25.89
N GLU A 226 23.41 -16.45 24.92
CA GLU A 226 23.71 -15.66 23.72
C GLU A 226 22.47 -15.29 22.89
N MET A 227 21.38 -16.07 22.99
CA MET A 227 20.15 -15.88 22.23
C MET A 227 19.03 -15.21 23.05
N PHE A 228 19.07 -15.22 24.38
CA PHE A 228 18.03 -14.68 25.24
C PHE A 228 18.53 -14.34 26.64
N GLU A 229 17.79 -13.51 27.33
CA GLU A 229 17.91 -13.26 28.78
C GLU A 229 16.62 -13.67 29.47
N LEU A 230 16.72 -14.32 30.60
CA LEU A 230 15.56 -14.65 31.45
C LEU A 230 15.43 -13.59 32.54
N LEU A 231 14.31 -12.91 32.55
CA LEU A 231 13.97 -11.89 33.55
C LEU A 231 13.06 -12.51 34.60
N GLN A 232 13.40 -12.30 35.85
CA GLN A 232 12.52 -12.63 36.98
C GLN A 232 11.99 -11.32 37.56
N PHE A 233 10.69 -11.12 37.49
CA PHE A 233 10.02 -9.96 38.07
C PHE A 233 9.82 -10.13 39.56
N ALA A 234 9.94 -9.02 40.30
CA ALA A 234 9.67 -8.99 41.72
C ALA A 234 8.17 -9.24 42.01
N PRO A 235 7.84 -9.98 43.06
CA PRO A 235 6.45 -10.22 43.41
C PRO A 235 5.78 -8.92 43.88
N THR A 236 4.51 -8.75 43.54
CA THR A 236 3.67 -7.63 43.99
C THR A 236 2.80 -8.00 45.22
N THR A 237 2.85 -9.26 45.64
CA THR A 237 2.06 -9.81 46.76
C THR A 237 3.00 -10.43 47.78
N PRO A 238 2.59 -10.47 49.11
CA PRO A 238 3.40 -11.06 50.14
C PRO A 238 3.64 -12.57 50.00
N GLN A 239 2.76 -13.25 49.28
CA GLN A 239 2.86 -14.67 48.98
C GLN A 239 2.81 -14.92 47.50
N VAL A 240 3.61 -15.85 47.04
CA VAL A 240 3.69 -16.26 45.61
C VAL A 240 3.50 -17.77 45.50
N HIS A 241 3.11 -18.24 44.34
CA HIS A 241 3.05 -19.67 44.05
C HIS A 241 4.45 -20.28 44.04
N ALA A 242 4.58 -21.52 44.55
CA ALA A 242 5.84 -22.23 44.55
C ALA A 242 6.37 -22.56 43.14
N ARG A 243 5.48 -22.64 42.15
CA ARG A 243 5.85 -22.83 40.73
C ARG A 243 5.78 -21.53 39.99
N PRO A 244 6.89 -21.03 39.43
CA PRO A 244 6.87 -19.80 38.62
C PRO A 244 6.19 -20.05 37.27
N LEU A 245 5.58 -18.98 36.73
CA LEU A 245 5.10 -18.96 35.35
C LEU A 245 6.23 -18.41 34.44
N VAL A 246 6.61 -19.19 33.44
CA VAL A 246 7.53 -18.76 32.42
C VAL A 246 6.73 -18.30 31.19
N MET A 247 6.93 -17.06 30.76
CA MET A 247 6.33 -16.50 29.54
C MET A 247 7.40 -16.42 28.46
N SER A 248 7.14 -17.05 27.33
CA SER A 248 7.95 -16.90 26.12
C SER A 248 7.18 -16.06 25.11
N PRO A 249 7.51 -14.77 24.95
CA PRO A 249 6.82 -13.90 24.00
C PRO A 249 7.17 -14.30 22.56
N PRO A 250 6.29 -13.98 21.58
CA PRO A 250 6.62 -14.10 20.19
C PRO A 250 7.77 -13.17 19.81
N GLN A 251 8.50 -13.50 18.75
CA GLN A 251 9.71 -12.80 18.32
C GLN A 251 9.54 -11.28 18.13
N VAL A 252 8.33 -10.82 17.80
CA VAL A 252 8.03 -9.41 17.59
C VAL A 252 7.76 -8.63 18.88
N ASN A 253 7.47 -9.31 19.97
CA ASN A 253 7.19 -8.64 21.23
C ASN A 253 8.48 -8.45 22.04
N LYS A 254 8.62 -7.27 22.60
CA LYS A 254 9.65 -7.00 23.59
C LYS A 254 9.10 -7.25 25.00
N TYR A 255 10.00 -7.40 25.97
CA TYR A 255 9.67 -7.67 27.37
C TYR A 255 8.65 -6.70 27.99
N TYR A 256 8.54 -5.49 27.50
CA TYR A 256 7.60 -4.50 28.00
C TYR A 256 6.21 -4.55 27.33
N ALA A 257 5.99 -5.48 26.43
CA ALA A 257 4.72 -5.68 25.73
C ALA A 257 3.93 -6.88 26.32
N ILE A 258 4.33 -7.35 27.50
CA ILE A 258 3.73 -8.50 28.21
C ILE A 258 3.07 -7.98 29.49
#